data_e89f4acdce44dba9e07f4233129e0c42
#
_entry.id   e89f4acdce44dba9e07f4233129e0c42
#
_cell.length_a   1.000
_cell.length_b   1.000
_cell.length_c   1.000
_cell.angle_alpha   90.00
_cell.angle_beta   90.00
_cell.angle_gamma   90.00
#
_symmetry.space_group_name_H-M   'P 1'
#
loop_
_entity.id
_entity.type
_entity.pdbx_description
1 polymer ?
#
loop_
_entity_poly.entity_id
_entity_poly.type
_entity_poly.pdbx_seq_one_letter_code
_entity_poly.pdbx_strand_id
1 'polypeptide(L)'
;MQNAYVTSYTNAAEKGLAFAKTNNEYYVVYQEGIYIGYRYYETRYEDAVLGNANVGDYDYAKTVAFPFGYGLNYSNLSYGKLNMKENGDTFDFTVDVTNPSDRDAREAVLIYMQSPYTDYDKQNGIEKAAVELVGYTKIDVPAGKTVTANVSVAKSEMRAYDANGAKTYIVDEGNYYFATGNGAHEALNNILMQKAAQSDTLNGAVDSAKMVGEGRADLAVVYKQAKQDTTTYATSRTGFAITNQLDHGDLNKFDADASNDIKYLTRADWAGTMPKADLSSNTYKAAVQMAANDELVKALNTIIDSEKKGTMPTLGKEGELTLAHFIGVPLDGSITLQNGQTYTWDDLMDQVKFNEMTKLIGQTYHAPAAVKSVG
;
A
#
# COMPACT_ATOMS: atom_id res chain seq x y z
N MET A 1 0.01 18.15 2.24
CA MET A 1 1.41 18.24 2.70
C MET A 1 2.30 18.39 1.49
N GLN A 2 3.10 19.44 1.42
CA GLN A 2 4.15 19.56 0.39
C GLN A 2 5.44 19.02 1.02
N ASN A 3 5.67 17.74 0.89
CA ASN A 3 6.77 17.05 1.55
C ASN A 3 7.80 16.57 0.53
N ALA A 4 7.99 17.35 -0.53
CA ALA A 4 8.97 17.02 -1.55
C ALA A 4 10.22 17.87 -1.36
N TYR A 5 11.35 17.20 -1.12
CA TYR A 5 12.65 17.83 -1.26
C TYR A 5 13.09 17.69 -2.70
N VAL A 6 13.39 18.82 -3.33
CA VAL A 6 13.98 18.83 -4.67
C VAL A 6 15.45 19.18 -4.49
N THR A 7 16.33 18.27 -4.86
CA THR A 7 17.78 18.51 -4.84
C THR A 7 18.42 18.12 -6.16
N SER A 8 19.61 18.62 -6.41
CA SER A 8 20.34 18.46 -7.66
C SER A 8 21.38 17.35 -7.55
N TYR A 9 21.40 16.45 -8.49
CA TYR A 9 22.44 15.43 -8.66
C TYR A 9 23.58 15.99 -9.53
N THR A 10 24.35 16.94 -8.96
CA THR A 10 25.28 17.79 -9.72
C THR A 10 26.42 17.08 -10.43
N ASN A 11 26.69 15.82 -10.10
CA ASN A 11 27.79 15.05 -10.70
C ASN A 11 27.36 13.68 -11.27
N ALA A 12 26.07 13.41 -11.35
CA ALA A 12 25.56 12.11 -11.76
C ALA A 12 25.92 11.78 -13.22
N ALA A 13 25.84 12.77 -14.13
CA ALA A 13 26.23 12.60 -15.53
C ALA A 13 27.72 12.34 -15.70
N GLU A 14 28.57 13.05 -14.95
CA GLU A 14 30.02 12.87 -14.97
C GLU A 14 30.41 11.49 -14.48
N LYS A 15 29.65 10.92 -13.57
CA LYS A 15 29.85 9.58 -13.04
C LYS A 15 29.17 8.47 -13.85
N GLY A 16 28.57 8.80 -14.98
CA GLY A 16 28.03 7.83 -15.94
C GLY A 16 26.67 7.23 -15.57
N LEU A 17 25.92 7.85 -14.66
CA LEU A 17 24.56 7.42 -14.38
C LEU A 17 23.63 7.73 -15.54
N ALA A 18 22.98 6.71 -16.09
CA ALA A 18 22.23 6.79 -17.33
C ALA A 18 21.05 7.79 -17.30
N PHE A 19 20.42 7.98 -16.17
CA PHE A 19 19.32 8.95 -15.99
C PHE A 19 19.77 10.40 -15.93
N ALA A 20 21.05 10.66 -15.71
CA ALA A 20 21.62 12.00 -15.61
C ALA A 20 22.08 12.59 -16.97
N LYS A 21 21.76 11.95 -18.08
CA LYS A 21 22.07 12.44 -19.43
C LYS A 21 21.15 13.56 -19.93
N THR A 22 20.15 13.92 -19.15
CA THR A 22 19.26 15.04 -19.44
C THR A 22 19.63 16.24 -18.57
N ASN A 23 19.43 17.46 -19.06
CA ASN A 23 19.80 18.71 -18.37
C ASN A 23 19.04 18.98 -17.07
N ASN A 24 18.21 18.06 -16.61
CA ASN A 24 17.41 18.18 -15.38
C ASN A 24 17.89 17.13 -14.38
N GLU A 25 18.86 17.51 -13.57
CA GLU A 25 19.50 16.67 -12.55
C GLU A 25 18.77 16.81 -11.19
N TYR A 26 17.44 16.79 -11.21
CA TYR A 26 16.64 16.95 -10.01
C TYR A 26 15.96 15.65 -9.62
N TYR A 27 15.86 15.41 -8.32
CA TYR A 27 15.09 14.31 -7.76
C TYR A 27 14.21 14.80 -6.62
N VAL A 28 13.17 14.04 -6.33
CA VAL A 28 12.21 14.33 -5.26
C VAL A 28 12.30 13.21 -4.24
N VAL A 29 12.39 13.56 -2.96
CA VAL A 29 12.33 12.61 -1.87
C VAL A 29 10.97 12.66 -1.21
N TYR A 30 10.28 11.53 -1.19
CA TYR A 30 9.01 11.37 -0.48
C TYR A 30 9.27 11.00 0.96
N GLN A 31 9.30 12.01 1.85
CA GLN A 31 9.60 11.82 3.27
C GLN A 31 8.47 11.20 4.06
N GLU A 32 7.25 11.28 3.57
CA GLU A 32 6.06 10.74 4.23
C GLU A 32 6.00 9.21 4.30
N GLY A 33 6.80 8.50 3.49
CA GLY A 33 6.82 7.05 3.46
C GLY A 33 5.44 6.46 3.20
N ILE A 34 4.95 5.59 4.10
CA ILE A 34 3.62 4.99 4.00
C ILE A 34 2.49 5.94 4.43
N TYR A 35 2.81 7.06 5.08
CA TYR A 35 1.84 7.97 5.69
C TYR A 35 1.27 8.95 4.67
N ILE A 36 0.56 8.44 3.68
CA ILE A 36 -0.08 9.19 2.61
C ILE A 36 -1.60 9.10 2.75
N GLY A 37 -2.30 10.24 2.59
CA GLY A 37 -3.76 10.29 2.64
C GLY A 37 -4.30 9.84 3.99
N TYR A 38 -5.32 8.99 4.00
CA TYR A 38 -5.98 8.54 5.21
C TYR A 38 -5.03 7.77 6.16
N ARG A 39 -4.02 7.06 5.64
CA ARG A 39 -3.05 6.38 6.48
C ARG A 39 -2.34 7.32 7.44
N TYR A 40 -2.01 8.54 6.98
CA TYR A 40 -1.44 9.57 7.86
C TYR A 40 -2.46 10.08 8.86
N TYR A 41 -3.63 10.52 8.38
CA TYR A 41 -4.60 11.20 9.23
C TYR A 41 -5.15 10.26 10.32
N GLU A 42 -5.48 9.05 9.94
CA GLU A 42 -6.04 8.07 10.86
C GLU A 42 -4.99 7.53 11.84
N THR A 43 -3.73 7.33 11.41
CA THR A 43 -2.68 6.84 12.31
C THR A 43 -2.35 7.86 13.38
N ARG A 44 -2.24 9.13 12.99
CA ARG A 44 -1.96 10.21 13.93
C ARG A 44 -3.15 10.44 14.88
N TYR A 45 -4.36 10.23 14.39
CA TYR A 45 -5.57 10.24 15.23
C TYR A 45 -5.56 9.11 16.25
N GLU A 46 -5.26 7.87 15.85
CA GLU A 46 -5.14 6.75 16.79
C GLU A 46 -4.14 7.09 17.90
N ASP A 47 -2.96 7.60 17.54
CA ASP A 47 -1.94 7.95 18.51
C ASP A 47 -2.41 9.03 19.49
N ALA A 48 -3.21 9.99 19.04
CA ALA A 48 -3.83 10.98 19.91
C ALA A 48 -4.85 10.35 20.89
N VAL A 49 -5.67 9.42 20.39
CA VAL A 49 -6.65 8.68 21.22
C VAL A 49 -5.93 7.79 22.23
N LEU A 50 -4.84 7.15 21.86
CA LEU A 50 -4.01 6.32 22.75
C LEU A 50 -3.15 7.12 23.73
N GLY A 51 -3.12 8.45 23.59
CA GLY A 51 -2.38 9.33 24.51
C GLY A 51 -0.88 9.41 24.26
N ASN A 52 -0.42 9.09 23.06
CA ASN A 52 1.00 9.21 22.69
C ASN A 52 1.45 10.68 22.71
N ALA A 53 2.53 10.97 23.42
CA ALA A 53 2.98 12.35 23.67
C ALA A 53 3.53 13.07 22.44
N ASN A 54 3.95 12.34 21.42
CA ASN A 54 4.64 12.87 20.25
C ASN A 54 3.73 13.25 19.07
N VAL A 55 2.40 13.15 19.23
CA VAL A 55 1.44 13.54 18.16
C VAL A 55 1.41 15.05 17.92
N GLY A 56 1.96 15.86 18.83
CA GLY A 56 1.90 17.32 18.78
C GLY A 56 0.48 17.85 19.02
N ASP A 57 0.14 18.92 18.35
CA ASP A 57 -1.15 19.62 18.43
C ASP A 57 -2.20 19.12 17.42
N TYR A 58 -2.11 17.86 17.02
CA TYR A 58 -3.01 17.27 16.03
C TYR A 58 -4.45 17.18 16.54
N ASP A 59 -5.36 17.81 15.79
CA ASP A 59 -6.80 17.79 16.02
C ASP A 59 -7.48 17.27 14.74
N TYR A 60 -7.96 16.03 14.81
CA TYR A 60 -8.56 15.35 13.67
C TYR A 60 -9.76 16.13 13.10
N ALA A 61 -10.67 16.58 13.97
CA ALA A 61 -11.89 17.25 13.56
C ALA A 61 -11.64 18.61 12.86
N LYS A 62 -10.51 19.25 13.15
CA LYS A 62 -10.10 20.48 12.46
C LYS A 62 -9.28 20.22 11.20
N THR A 63 -8.66 19.04 11.10
CA THR A 63 -7.71 18.74 10.03
C THR A 63 -8.37 18.02 8.86
N VAL A 64 -9.33 17.12 9.13
CA VAL A 64 -9.99 16.27 8.13
C VAL A 64 -11.42 16.73 7.91
N ALA A 65 -11.68 17.30 6.73
CA ALA A 65 -13.03 17.72 6.36
C ALA A 65 -13.92 16.53 6.00
N PHE A 66 -13.37 15.55 5.26
CA PHE A 66 -14.06 14.32 4.85
C PHE A 66 -13.08 13.15 4.92
N PRO A 67 -13.36 12.11 5.71
CA PRO A 67 -12.52 10.93 5.77
C PRO A 67 -12.57 10.13 4.46
N PHE A 68 -11.56 9.30 4.23
CA PHE A 68 -11.56 8.37 3.09
C PHE A 68 -12.75 7.42 3.18
N GLY A 69 -13.48 7.28 2.09
CA GLY A 69 -14.71 6.49 2.03
C GLY A 69 -15.99 7.31 2.34
N TYR A 70 -15.85 8.57 2.75
CA TYR A 70 -17.02 9.43 2.97
C TYR A 70 -17.87 9.55 1.72
N GLY A 71 -19.18 9.42 1.89
CA GLY A 71 -20.17 9.62 0.84
C GLY A 71 -21.54 9.92 1.42
N LEU A 72 -22.43 10.39 0.57
CA LEU A 72 -23.84 10.61 0.89
C LEU A 72 -24.68 9.61 0.11
N ASN A 73 -25.70 9.07 0.75
CA ASN A 73 -26.72 8.25 0.10
C ASN A 73 -28.11 8.65 0.59
N TYR A 74 -29.14 8.14 -0.09
CA TYR A 74 -30.53 8.41 0.24
C TYR A 74 -31.20 7.28 1.07
N SER A 75 -30.42 6.27 1.48
CA SER A 75 -30.98 5.00 1.98
C SER A 75 -30.60 4.64 3.41
N ASN A 76 -29.73 5.40 4.07
CA ASN A 76 -29.30 5.17 5.48
C ASN A 76 -29.04 3.69 5.79
N LEU A 77 -28.17 3.06 5.03
CA LEU A 77 -27.82 1.66 5.17
C LEU A 77 -27.23 1.39 6.56
N SER A 78 -27.52 0.24 7.13
CA SER A 78 -26.97 -0.18 8.41
C SER A 78 -26.25 -1.52 8.31
N TYR A 79 -25.16 -1.64 9.07
CA TYR A 79 -24.32 -2.84 9.11
C TYR A 79 -24.65 -3.68 10.35
N GLY A 80 -24.81 -4.98 10.16
CA GLY A 80 -24.84 -5.99 11.20
C GLY A 80 -23.44 -6.31 11.73
N LYS A 81 -23.33 -7.37 12.53
CA LYS A 81 -22.05 -7.81 13.08
C LYS A 81 -21.11 -8.30 11.96
N LEU A 82 -19.83 -7.90 12.02
CA LEU A 82 -18.78 -8.47 11.19
C LEU A 82 -18.38 -9.86 11.70
N ASN A 83 -18.33 -10.84 10.78
CA ASN A 83 -17.83 -12.17 11.08
C ASN A 83 -16.62 -12.47 10.21
N MET A 84 -15.69 -13.28 10.72
CA MET A 84 -14.47 -13.71 10.04
C MET A 84 -14.32 -15.23 10.18
N LYS A 85 -13.91 -15.87 9.10
CA LYS A 85 -13.53 -17.29 9.08
C LYS A 85 -12.21 -17.43 8.34
N GLU A 86 -11.26 -18.17 8.93
CA GLU A 86 -10.05 -18.59 8.22
C GLU A 86 -10.39 -19.66 7.17
N ASN A 87 -9.82 -19.48 5.98
CA ASN A 87 -10.02 -20.38 4.85
C ASN A 87 -8.71 -20.50 4.04
N GLY A 88 -7.86 -21.46 4.44
CA GLY A 88 -6.54 -21.62 3.84
C GLY A 88 -5.70 -20.36 3.94
N ASP A 89 -5.34 -19.78 2.79
CA ASP A 89 -4.52 -18.57 2.68
C ASP A 89 -5.32 -17.27 2.71
N THR A 90 -6.62 -17.34 3.03
CA THR A 90 -7.50 -16.18 3.11
C THR A 90 -8.23 -16.09 4.45
N PHE A 91 -8.74 -14.88 4.72
CA PHE A 91 -9.81 -14.65 5.67
C PHE A 91 -11.07 -14.30 4.89
N ASP A 92 -12.15 -15.04 5.13
CA ASP A 92 -13.47 -14.77 4.55
C ASP A 92 -14.32 -14.00 5.55
N PHE A 93 -14.75 -12.80 5.17
CA PHE A 93 -15.56 -11.90 5.97
C PHE A 93 -16.99 -11.92 5.49
N THR A 94 -17.94 -11.87 6.43
CA THR A 94 -19.37 -11.69 6.14
C THR A 94 -19.95 -10.61 7.05
N VAL A 95 -20.79 -9.77 6.46
CA VAL A 95 -21.55 -8.75 7.18
C VAL A 95 -22.91 -8.53 6.50
N ASP A 96 -23.97 -8.42 7.28
CA ASP A 96 -25.28 -8.09 6.79
C ASP A 96 -25.42 -6.58 6.61
N VAL A 97 -25.93 -6.15 5.46
CA VAL A 97 -26.25 -4.76 5.17
C VAL A 97 -27.75 -4.64 4.96
N THR A 98 -28.39 -3.82 5.77
CA THR A 98 -29.84 -3.59 5.75
C THR A 98 -30.15 -2.24 5.15
N ASN A 99 -31.08 -2.22 4.20
CA ASN A 99 -31.66 -1.02 3.60
C ASN A 99 -33.06 -0.79 4.20
N PRO A 100 -33.23 0.14 5.14
CA PRO A 100 -34.54 0.41 5.73
C PRO A 100 -35.44 1.31 4.86
N SER A 101 -34.90 1.85 3.75
CA SER A 101 -35.60 2.80 2.88
C SER A 101 -36.55 2.11 1.89
N ASP A 102 -37.35 2.90 1.21
CA ASP A 102 -38.26 2.50 0.12
C ASP A 102 -37.59 2.51 -1.28
N ARG A 103 -36.26 2.72 -1.34
CA ARG A 103 -35.48 2.80 -2.58
C ARG A 103 -34.37 1.79 -2.56
N ASP A 104 -34.08 1.22 -3.73
CA ASP A 104 -32.91 0.37 -3.92
C ASP A 104 -31.63 1.18 -3.70
N ALA A 105 -30.64 0.54 -3.09
CA ALA A 105 -29.34 1.14 -2.86
C ALA A 105 -28.24 0.20 -3.36
N ARG A 106 -27.06 0.77 -3.57
CA ARG A 106 -25.84 0.02 -3.83
C ARG A 106 -24.79 0.44 -2.82
N GLU A 107 -24.14 -0.54 -2.21
CA GLU A 107 -23.15 -0.32 -1.16
C GLU A 107 -21.79 -0.90 -1.52
N ALA A 108 -20.73 -0.18 -1.17
CA ALA A 108 -19.36 -0.67 -1.23
C ALA A 108 -18.92 -1.06 0.19
N VAL A 109 -18.95 -2.36 0.47
CA VAL A 109 -18.51 -2.89 1.77
C VAL A 109 -16.99 -3.02 1.74
N LEU A 110 -16.34 -2.30 2.66
CA LEU A 110 -14.89 -2.17 2.73
C LEU A 110 -14.38 -2.92 3.96
N ILE A 111 -13.31 -3.68 3.83
CA ILE A 111 -12.61 -4.32 4.94
C ILE A 111 -11.26 -3.64 5.12
N TYR A 112 -11.05 -3.11 6.30
CA TYR A 112 -9.82 -2.48 6.73
C TYR A 112 -9.10 -3.37 7.73
N MET A 113 -7.77 -3.28 7.73
CA MET A 113 -6.90 -4.00 8.66
C MET A 113 -6.03 -3.03 9.45
N GLN A 114 -5.78 -3.39 10.70
CA GLN A 114 -4.71 -2.84 11.52
C GLN A 114 -3.74 -3.96 11.88
N SER A 115 -2.48 -3.78 11.55
CA SER A 115 -1.38 -4.64 12.04
C SER A 115 -0.91 -4.19 13.42
N PRO A 116 -0.37 -5.09 14.26
CA PRO A 116 0.29 -4.67 15.49
C PRO A 116 1.51 -3.80 15.17
N TYR A 117 1.70 -2.72 15.91
CA TYR A 117 2.90 -1.88 15.83
C TYR A 117 3.75 -2.16 17.06
N THR A 118 4.69 -3.07 16.92
CA THR A 118 5.44 -3.68 18.01
C THR A 118 6.71 -2.89 18.37
N ASP A 119 7.35 -3.24 19.48
CA ASP A 119 8.66 -2.66 19.80
C ASP A 119 9.74 -3.13 18.82
N TYR A 120 9.58 -4.32 18.22
CA TYR A 120 10.44 -4.78 17.14
C TYR A 120 10.33 -3.85 15.91
N ASP A 121 9.10 -3.48 15.52
CA ASP A 121 8.88 -2.54 14.42
C ASP A 121 9.57 -1.19 14.67
N LYS A 122 9.38 -0.64 15.87
CA LYS A 122 10.00 0.65 16.27
C LYS A 122 11.53 0.60 16.22
N GLN A 123 12.12 -0.51 16.67
CA GLN A 123 13.58 -0.71 16.69
C GLN A 123 14.16 -0.88 15.30
N ASN A 124 13.40 -1.49 14.38
CA ASN A 124 13.85 -1.76 13.01
C ASN A 124 13.33 -0.74 11.97
N GLY A 125 12.62 0.32 12.42
CA GLY A 125 12.10 1.36 11.52
C GLY A 125 11.00 0.85 10.58
N ILE A 126 10.23 -0.15 11.01
CA ILE A 126 9.09 -0.66 10.25
C ILE A 126 7.86 0.19 10.60
N GLU A 127 7.36 0.93 9.63
CA GLU A 127 6.19 1.78 9.84
C GLU A 127 4.88 1.02 9.58
N LYS A 128 3.87 1.27 10.42
CA LYS A 128 2.55 0.63 10.35
C LYS A 128 1.46 1.70 10.43
N ALA A 129 0.58 1.69 9.45
CA ALA A 129 -0.62 2.53 9.52
C ALA A 129 -1.64 1.95 10.51
N ALA A 130 -2.40 2.84 11.16
CA ALA A 130 -3.46 2.42 12.07
C ALA A 130 -4.62 1.72 11.36
N VAL A 131 -4.79 1.99 10.06
CA VAL A 131 -5.85 1.38 9.25
C VAL A 131 -5.44 1.35 7.79
N GLU A 132 -5.66 0.21 7.13
CA GLU A 132 -5.36 0.00 5.71
C GLU A 132 -6.50 -0.76 5.05
N LEU A 133 -6.96 -0.28 3.89
CA LEU A 133 -7.96 -0.99 3.09
C LEU A 133 -7.34 -2.23 2.46
N VAL A 134 -7.86 -3.42 2.81
CA VAL A 134 -7.32 -4.72 2.36
C VAL A 134 -8.30 -5.54 1.51
N GLY A 135 -9.58 -5.15 1.48
CA GLY A 135 -10.56 -5.85 0.66
C GLY A 135 -11.86 -5.07 0.52
N TYR A 136 -12.60 -5.37 -0.51
CA TYR A 136 -13.93 -4.77 -0.72
C TYR A 136 -14.82 -5.64 -1.61
N THR A 137 -16.11 -5.40 -1.48
CA THR A 137 -17.11 -5.90 -2.43
C THR A 137 -18.17 -4.83 -2.66
N LYS A 138 -18.90 -4.95 -3.75
CA LYS A 138 -20.02 -4.05 -4.07
C LYS A 138 -21.28 -4.87 -4.19
N ILE A 139 -22.31 -4.49 -3.42
CA ILE A 139 -23.59 -5.21 -3.37
C ILE A 139 -24.74 -4.28 -3.69
N ASP A 140 -25.78 -4.84 -4.31
CA ASP A 140 -27.08 -4.20 -4.45
C ASP A 140 -27.94 -4.59 -3.24
N VAL A 141 -28.53 -3.60 -2.56
CA VAL A 141 -29.38 -3.79 -1.38
C VAL A 141 -30.77 -3.23 -1.68
N PRO A 142 -31.72 -4.10 -2.13
CA PRO A 142 -33.07 -3.65 -2.46
C PRO A 142 -33.79 -3.00 -1.27
N ALA A 143 -34.77 -2.18 -1.59
CA ALA A 143 -35.64 -1.49 -0.64
C ALA A 143 -36.21 -2.46 0.41
N GLY A 144 -36.08 -2.12 1.69
CA GLY A 144 -36.59 -2.92 2.80
C GLY A 144 -35.93 -4.30 2.98
N LYS A 145 -34.75 -4.54 2.37
CA LYS A 145 -34.07 -5.84 2.44
C LYS A 145 -32.75 -5.77 3.19
N THR A 146 -32.34 -6.94 3.66
CA THR A 146 -31.00 -7.23 4.17
C THR A 146 -30.29 -8.14 3.19
N VAL A 147 -29.03 -7.81 2.86
CA VAL A 147 -28.15 -8.60 1.99
C VAL A 147 -26.85 -8.87 2.71
N THR A 148 -26.38 -10.10 2.70
CA THR A 148 -25.07 -10.47 3.26
C THR A 148 -23.99 -10.18 2.24
N ALA A 149 -23.06 -9.30 2.60
CA ALA A 149 -21.83 -9.06 1.84
C ALA A 149 -20.77 -10.11 2.21
N ASN A 150 -20.00 -10.53 1.21
CA ASN A 150 -18.89 -11.44 1.38
C ASN A 150 -17.63 -10.81 0.80
N VAL A 151 -16.54 -10.81 1.59
CA VAL A 151 -15.22 -10.28 1.17
C VAL A 151 -14.17 -11.29 1.57
N SER A 152 -13.31 -11.69 0.64
CA SER A 152 -12.17 -12.54 0.92
C SER A 152 -10.89 -11.71 0.86
N VAL A 153 -10.04 -11.82 1.88
CA VAL A 153 -8.78 -11.08 2.02
C VAL A 153 -7.64 -12.09 2.16
N ALA A 154 -6.60 -11.93 1.36
CA ALA A 154 -5.44 -12.81 1.44
C ALA A 154 -4.66 -12.58 2.75
N LYS A 155 -4.21 -13.65 3.41
CA LYS A 155 -3.35 -13.55 4.60
C LYS A 155 -2.04 -12.82 4.33
N SER A 156 -1.61 -12.79 3.08
CA SER A 156 -0.45 -12.03 2.65
C SER A 156 -0.57 -10.51 2.85
N GLU A 157 -1.77 -9.97 3.05
CA GLU A 157 -1.96 -8.56 3.38
C GLU A 157 -1.41 -8.19 4.77
N MET A 158 -1.24 -9.19 5.67
CA MET A 158 -0.65 -8.97 7.00
C MET A 158 0.86 -8.72 6.97
N ARG A 159 1.53 -9.01 5.83
CA ARG A 159 2.99 -8.90 5.76
C ARG A 159 3.46 -7.45 5.73
N ALA A 160 4.58 -7.19 6.40
CA ALA A 160 5.33 -5.94 6.29
C ALA A 160 6.75 -6.24 5.84
N TYR A 161 7.38 -5.32 5.13
CA TYR A 161 8.78 -5.47 4.75
C TYR A 161 9.69 -4.94 5.85
N ASP A 162 10.58 -5.81 6.34
CA ASP A 162 11.60 -5.47 7.32
C ASP A 162 12.95 -5.25 6.63
N ALA A 163 13.30 -4.00 6.41
CA ALA A 163 14.53 -3.64 5.70
C ALA A 163 15.80 -3.80 6.54
N ASN A 164 15.70 -3.70 7.87
CA ASN A 164 16.86 -3.59 8.75
C ASN A 164 17.12 -4.87 9.56
N GLY A 165 16.07 -5.55 10.00
CA GLY A 165 16.18 -6.77 10.80
C GLY A 165 16.26 -8.03 9.93
N ALA A 166 15.10 -8.60 9.58
CA ALA A 166 15.01 -9.84 8.81
C ALA A 166 15.35 -9.69 7.32
N LYS A 167 15.35 -8.48 6.79
CA LYS A 167 15.63 -8.10 5.37
C LYS A 167 14.73 -8.83 4.37
N THR A 168 13.50 -9.07 4.76
CA THR A 168 12.47 -9.73 3.98
C THR A 168 11.08 -9.35 4.49
N TYR A 169 10.02 -9.93 3.91
CA TYR A 169 8.67 -9.78 4.46
C TYR A 169 8.51 -10.61 5.74
N ILE A 170 7.89 -9.99 6.73
CA ILE A 170 7.54 -10.59 8.01
C ILE A 170 6.04 -10.47 8.29
N VAL A 171 5.52 -11.33 9.15
CA VAL A 171 4.22 -11.15 9.82
C VAL A 171 4.50 -11.10 11.30
N ASP A 172 4.12 -10.00 11.95
CA ASP A 172 4.44 -9.79 13.37
C ASP A 172 3.59 -10.67 14.27
N GLU A 173 4.13 -10.98 15.45
CA GLU A 173 3.34 -11.51 16.56
C GLU A 173 2.39 -10.43 17.08
N GLY A 174 1.15 -10.80 17.39
CA GLY A 174 0.19 -9.87 18.01
C GLY A 174 -1.21 -9.96 17.43
N ASN A 175 -2.02 -8.96 17.77
CA ASN A 175 -3.40 -8.86 17.33
C ASN A 175 -3.50 -8.06 16.03
N TYR A 176 -4.04 -8.70 15.00
CA TYR A 176 -4.48 -8.06 13.76
C TYR A 176 -5.97 -7.81 13.87
N TYR A 177 -6.38 -6.56 13.73
CA TYR A 177 -7.77 -6.17 13.75
C TYR A 177 -8.27 -5.99 12.33
N PHE A 178 -9.46 -6.53 12.04
CA PHE A 178 -10.15 -6.29 10.78
C PHE A 178 -11.49 -5.65 11.09
N ALA A 179 -11.82 -4.58 10.38
CA ALA A 179 -13.05 -3.85 10.59
C ALA A 179 -13.72 -3.44 9.30
N THR A 180 -15.03 -3.24 9.35
CA THR A 180 -15.81 -2.59 8.30
C THR A 180 -16.41 -1.30 8.84
N GLY A 181 -16.87 -0.42 7.94
CA GLY A 181 -17.52 0.85 8.22
C GLY A 181 -17.70 1.66 6.95
N ASN A 182 -18.35 2.82 7.06
CA ASN A 182 -18.60 3.73 5.93
C ASN A 182 -17.34 4.46 5.44
N GLY A 183 -16.17 4.10 5.95
CA GLY A 183 -14.89 4.65 5.57
C GLY A 183 -13.79 4.31 6.57
N ALA A 184 -12.60 4.83 6.32
CA ALA A 184 -11.41 4.53 7.13
C ALA A 184 -11.56 4.98 8.59
N HIS A 185 -12.16 6.14 8.82
CA HIS A 185 -12.32 6.69 10.17
C HIS A 185 -13.27 5.86 11.03
N GLU A 186 -14.44 5.51 10.49
CA GLU A 186 -15.38 4.65 11.21
C GLU A 186 -14.79 3.27 11.47
N ALA A 187 -14.09 2.69 10.47
CA ALA A 187 -13.41 1.41 10.65
C ALA A 187 -12.34 1.48 11.75
N LEU A 188 -11.56 2.57 11.82
CA LEU A 188 -10.60 2.77 12.90
C LEU A 188 -11.28 2.93 14.25
N ASN A 189 -12.38 3.69 14.35
CA ASN A 189 -13.15 3.80 15.58
C ASN A 189 -13.70 2.45 16.03
N ASN A 190 -14.14 1.59 15.10
CA ASN A 190 -14.59 0.24 15.40
C ASN A 190 -13.42 -0.63 15.93
N ILE A 191 -12.22 -0.50 15.36
CA ILE A 191 -11.01 -1.15 15.86
C ILE A 191 -10.68 -0.66 17.28
N LEU A 192 -10.69 0.64 17.53
CA LEU A 192 -10.42 1.20 18.85
C LEU A 192 -11.40 0.66 19.90
N MET A 193 -12.69 0.60 19.58
CA MET A 193 -13.68 0.00 20.49
C MET A 193 -13.43 -1.49 20.72
N GLN A 194 -12.99 -2.22 19.70
CA GLN A 194 -12.64 -3.64 19.85
C GLN A 194 -11.36 -3.81 20.67
N LYS A 195 -10.34 -2.96 20.50
CA LYS A 195 -9.13 -2.94 21.36
C LYS A 195 -9.50 -2.70 22.81
N ALA A 196 -10.37 -1.74 23.09
CA ALA A 196 -10.87 -1.47 24.46
C ALA A 196 -11.60 -2.68 25.02
N ALA A 197 -12.47 -3.34 24.26
CA ALA A 197 -13.19 -4.53 24.67
C ALA A 197 -12.27 -5.74 24.96
N GLN A 198 -11.13 -5.84 24.25
CA GLN A 198 -10.10 -6.85 24.48
C GLN A 198 -9.08 -6.47 25.56
N SER A 199 -9.17 -5.27 26.14
CA SER A 199 -8.14 -4.70 27.01
C SER A 199 -6.74 -4.69 26.38
N ASP A 200 -6.70 -4.50 25.05
CA ASP A 200 -5.44 -4.39 24.31
C ASP A 200 -4.87 -2.99 24.50
N THR A 201 -3.71 -2.92 25.13
CA THR A 201 -3.00 -1.67 25.44
C THR A 201 -1.70 -1.51 24.65
N LEU A 202 -1.52 -2.27 23.57
CA LEU A 202 -0.38 -2.08 22.67
C LEU A 202 -0.40 -0.64 22.12
N ASN A 203 0.67 0.10 22.40
CA ASN A 203 0.84 1.53 22.12
C ASN A 203 -0.06 2.49 22.92
N GLY A 204 -0.74 2.03 23.97
CA GLY A 204 -1.55 2.84 24.87
C GLY A 204 -2.96 2.32 25.06
N ALA A 205 -3.62 2.77 26.14
CA ALA A 205 -5.02 2.47 26.37
C ALA A 205 -5.92 3.43 25.57
N VAL A 206 -7.03 2.91 25.06
CA VAL A 206 -8.00 3.74 24.33
C VAL A 206 -8.69 4.71 25.27
N ASP A 207 -8.55 6.00 25.02
CA ASP A 207 -9.30 7.07 25.68
C ASP A 207 -10.50 7.46 24.83
N SER A 208 -11.65 6.89 25.13
CA SER A 208 -12.88 7.14 24.37
C SER A 208 -13.34 8.60 24.40
N ALA A 209 -12.91 9.40 25.39
CA ALA A 209 -13.22 10.82 25.45
C ALA A 209 -12.49 11.65 24.38
N LYS A 210 -11.43 11.09 23.80
CA LYS A 210 -10.67 11.71 22.69
C LYS A 210 -11.14 11.26 21.32
N MET A 211 -12.04 10.29 21.24
CA MET A 211 -12.55 9.82 19.96
C MET A 211 -13.43 10.89 19.29
N VAL A 212 -13.26 11.03 17.99
CA VAL A 212 -14.11 11.84 17.12
C VAL A 212 -15.10 10.91 16.44
N GLY A 213 -16.39 11.07 16.74
CA GLY A 213 -17.41 10.11 16.31
C GLY A 213 -17.49 8.86 17.18
N GLU A 214 -18.38 7.97 16.80
CA GLU A 214 -18.66 6.72 17.51
C GLU A 214 -17.97 5.54 16.84
N GLY A 215 -17.70 4.50 17.62
CA GLY A 215 -17.22 3.21 17.12
C GLY A 215 -18.08 2.07 17.67
N ARG A 216 -18.08 0.95 16.95
CA ARG A 216 -18.80 -0.27 17.27
C ARG A 216 -17.85 -1.47 17.29
N ALA A 217 -17.62 -2.05 18.46
CA ALA A 217 -16.74 -3.21 18.62
C ALA A 217 -17.22 -4.44 17.80
N ASP A 218 -18.52 -4.59 17.56
CA ASP A 218 -19.08 -5.70 16.80
C ASP A 218 -18.88 -5.57 15.27
N LEU A 219 -18.40 -4.43 14.79
CA LEU A 219 -17.95 -4.21 13.41
C LEU A 219 -16.45 -4.44 13.22
N ALA A 220 -15.77 -4.91 14.24
CA ALA A 220 -14.38 -5.32 14.19
C ALA A 220 -14.19 -6.73 14.74
N VAL A 221 -13.26 -7.47 14.16
CA VAL A 221 -12.85 -8.81 14.61
C VAL A 221 -11.34 -8.86 14.76
N VAL A 222 -10.85 -9.79 15.56
CA VAL A 222 -9.43 -9.94 15.87
C VAL A 222 -8.92 -11.30 15.38
N TYR A 223 -7.76 -11.28 14.74
CA TYR A 223 -6.94 -12.47 14.47
C TYR A 223 -5.65 -12.35 15.29
N LYS A 224 -5.32 -13.39 16.06
CA LYS A 224 -4.11 -13.41 16.87
C LYS A 224 -3.01 -14.23 16.16
N GLN A 225 -1.97 -13.56 15.71
CA GLN A 225 -0.75 -14.20 15.26
C GLN A 225 0.09 -14.59 16.48
N ALA A 226 0.32 -15.91 16.67
CA ALA A 226 0.89 -16.45 17.89
C ALA A 226 2.39 -16.20 18.06
N LYS A 227 3.10 -15.97 16.94
CA LYS A 227 4.54 -15.66 16.90
C LYS A 227 4.90 -14.96 15.61
N GLN A 228 5.99 -14.21 15.62
CA GLN A 228 6.52 -13.60 14.41
C GLN A 228 6.89 -14.67 13.37
N ASP A 229 6.50 -14.42 12.11
CA ASP A 229 6.86 -15.26 10.97
C ASP A 229 7.77 -14.46 10.01
N THR A 230 8.97 -14.94 9.83
CA THR A 230 10.00 -14.36 8.93
C THR A 230 10.30 -15.25 7.73
N THR A 231 9.50 -16.29 7.49
CA THR A 231 9.79 -17.36 6.53
C THR A 231 8.72 -17.52 5.45
N THR A 232 7.45 -17.46 5.80
CA THR A 232 6.35 -17.74 4.85
C THR A 232 6.40 -16.83 3.62
N TYR A 233 6.78 -15.56 3.79
CA TYR A 233 6.84 -14.58 2.69
C TYR A 233 8.28 -14.17 2.34
N ALA A 234 9.28 -14.93 2.77
CA ALA A 234 10.70 -14.66 2.50
C ALA A 234 11.13 -15.08 1.08
N THR A 235 10.29 -15.81 0.37
CA THR A 235 10.56 -16.31 -0.98
C THR A 235 9.43 -15.92 -1.94
N SER A 236 9.81 -15.45 -3.13
CA SER A 236 8.85 -15.11 -4.17
C SER A 236 8.15 -16.36 -4.74
N ARG A 237 7.06 -16.17 -5.46
CA ARG A 237 6.33 -17.25 -6.16
C ARG A 237 7.21 -18.02 -7.17
N THR A 238 8.29 -17.40 -7.64
CA THR A 238 9.25 -17.99 -8.59
C THR A 238 10.46 -18.62 -7.89
N GLY A 239 10.45 -18.66 -6.54
CA GLY A 239 11.47 -19.33 -5.73
C GLY A 239 12.72 -18.50 -5.45
N PHE A 240 12.69 -17.18 -5.67
CA PHE A 240 13.79 -16.28 -5.30
C PHE A 240 13.63 -15.80 -3.87
N ALA A 241 14.74 -15.72 -3.14
CA ALA A 241 14.76 -15.02 -1.86
C ALA A 241 14.38 -13.56 -2.06
N ILE A 242 13.47 -13.06 -1.22
CA ILE A 242 13.10 -11.66 -1.21
C ILE A 242 14.14 -10.91 -0.39
N THR A 243 14.80 -9.93 -1.03
CA THR A 243 15.82 -9.08 -0.42
C THR A 243 15.50 -7.62 -0.70
N ASN A 244 16.12 -6.69 0.05
CA ASN A 244 15.97 -5.27 -0.22
C ASN A 244 16.78 -4.86 -1.47
N GLN A 245 16.14 -4.93 -2.63
CA GLN A 245 16.72 -4.49 -3.90
C GLN A 245 16.79 -2.95 -4.01
N LEU A 246 16.07 -2.22 -3.16
CA LEU A 246 16.02 -0.76 -3.12
C LEU A 246 16.91 -0.15 -2.02
N ASP A 247 17.68 -0.95 -1.32
CA ASP A 247 18.56 -0.54 -0.23
C ASP A 247 19.53 0.60 -0.65
N HIS A 248 19.99 0.56 -1.89
CA HIS A 248 20.84 1.60 -2.47
C HIS A 248 20.07 2.85 -2.93
N GLY A 249 18.76 2.85 -2.84
CA GLY A 249 17.92 4.03 -3.09
C GLY A 249 17.82 4.95 -1.88
N ASP A 250 18.24 4.52 -0.70
CA ASP A 250 18.29 5.36 0.49
C ASP A 250 19.49 6.29 0.43
N LEU A 251 19.22 7.59 0.31
CA LEU A 251 20.25 8.60 0.20
C LEU A 251 21.07 8.73 1.47
N ASN A 252 20.48 8.53 2.65
CA ASN A 252 21.16 8.64 3.93
C ASN A 252 22.31 7.62 4.05
N LYS A 253 22.19 6.48 3.39
CA LYS A 253 23.21 5.44 3.40
C LYS A 253 24.55 5.87 2.79
N PHE A 254 24.53 6.89 1.94
CA PHE A 254 25.70 7.34 1.19
C PHE A 254 26.22 8.69 1.63
N ASP A 255 25.63 9.32 2.64
CA ASP A 255 26.14 10.54 3.27
C ASP A 255 26.93 10.16 4.52
N ALA A 256 28.18 10.65 4.60
CA ALA A 256 29.04 10.44 5.76
C ALA A 256 28.70 11.40 6.93
N ASP A 257 27.93 12.45 6.67
CA ASP A 257 27.52 13.44 7.66
C ASP A 257 26.06 13.25 8.06
N ALA A 258 25.83 12.52 9.14
CA ALA A 258 24.49 12.24 9.67
C ALA A 258 23.66 13.51 10.00
N SER A 259 24.29 14.69 10.08
CA SER A 259 23.55 15.95 10.25
C SER A 259 22.77 16.35 9.00
N ASN A 260 23.13 15.78 7.87
CA ASN A 260 22.48 15.96 6.58
C ASN A 260 21.37 14.94 6.30
N ASP A 261 21.20 13.93 7.16
CA ASP A 261 20.25 12.87 6.92
C ASP A 261 18.83 13.39 6.70
N ILE A 262 18.22 12.85 5.66
CA ILE A 262 16.80 13.06 5.40
C ILE A 262 16.01 12.35 6.49
N LYS A 263 15.19 13.10 7.22
CA LYS A 263 14.31 12.54 8.24
C LYS A 263 13.02 12.11 7.59
N TYR A 264 12.79 10.80 7.53
CA TYR A 264 11.52 10.25 7.11
C TYR A 264 10.49 10.37 8.23
N LEU A 265 9.24 10.60 7.87
CA LEU A 265 8.14 10.70 8.82
C LEU A 265 7.94 9.35 9.51
N THR A 266 8.01 9.36 10.84
CA THR A 266 7.81 8.17 11.65
C THR A 266 6.71 8.35 12.68
N ARG A 267 5.91 7.29 12.87
CA ARG A 267 4.91 7.20 13.93
C ARG A 267 5.54 7.30 15.33
N ALA A 268 6.77 6.86 15.48
CA ALA A 268 7.49 6.93 16.74
C ALA A 268 7.78 8.37 17.19
N ASP A 269 7.85 9.33 16.25
CA ASP A 269 8.10 10.75 16.54
C ASP A 269 7.48 11.67 15.50
N TRP A 270 6.16 11.83 15.51
CA TRP A 270 5.45 12.72 14.59
C TRP A 270 5.99 14.15 14.59
N ALA A 271 6.13 14.74 15.78
CA ALA A 271 6.50 16.15 15.93
C ALA A 271 7.93 16.43 15.49
N GLY A 272 8.86 15.50 15.78
CA GLY A 272 10.29 15.64 15.45
C GLY A 272 10.63 15.33 14.00
N THR A 273 9.78 14.53 13.32
CA THR A 273 10.02 14.11 11.93
C THR A 273 9.05 14.74 10.93
N MET A 274 8.07 15.53 11.38
CA MET A 274 7.14 16.23 10.49
C MET A 274 7.93 17.18 9.58
N PRO A 275 7.85 17.00 8.26
CA PRO A 275 8.49 17.91 7.33
C PRO A 275 7.97 19.33 7.48
N LYS A 276 8.86 20.28 7.63
CA LYS A 276 8.53 21.70 7.73
C LYS A 276 8.81 22.37 6.41
N ALA A 277 7.77 22.91 5.78
CA ALA A 277 7.94 23.76 4.62
C ALA A 277 8.53 25.11 5.08
N ASP A 278 9.72 25.45 4.61
CA ASP A 278 10.20 26.82 4.70
C ASP A 278 9.59 27.65 3.56
N LEU A 279 8.50 28.34 3.86
CA LEU A 279 7.83 29.21 2.92
C LEU A 279 8.45 30.62 2.86
N SER A 280 9.51 30.88 3.64
CA SER A 280 10.16 32.19 3.72
C SER A 280 11.05 32.51 2.51
N SER A 281 11.40 31.53 1.72
CA SER A 281 12.14 31.69 0.47
C SER A 281 11.46 30.92 -0.65
N ASN A 282 11.33 31.55 -1.82
CA ASN A 282 10.93 30.85 -3.07
C ASN A 282 11.98 29.85 -3.57
N THR A 283 13.04 29.65 -2.83
CA THR A 283 14.07 28.65 -3.07
C THR A 283 13.89 27.52 -2.06
N TYR A 284 13.44 26.38 -2.54
CA TYR A 284 13.57 25.15 -1.80
C TYR A 284 15.08 24.87 -1.63
N LYS A 285 15.65 25.24 -0.49
CA LYS A 285 16.94 24.69 -0.14
C LYS A 285 16.67 23.25 0.27
N ALA A 286 17.08 22.32 -0.56
CA ALA A 286 17.30 20.98 -0.08
C ALA A 286 18.18 21.07 1.15
N ALA A 287 17.78 20.43 2.23
CA ALA A 287 18.60 20.37 3.44
C ALA A 287 19.98 19.75 3.15
N VAL A 288 20.10 19.04 2.02
CA VAL A 288 21.29 18.31 1.61
C VAL A 288 21.50 18.41 0.12
N GLN A 289 22.68 18.86 -0.28
CA GLN A 289 23.20 18.56 -1.61
C GLN A 289 23.93 17.22 -1.53
N MET A 290 23.23 16.15 -1.80
CA MET A 290 23.86 14.84 -1.92
C MET A 290 24.50 14.73 -3.29
N ALA A 291 25.80 14.85 -3.35
CA ALA A 291 26.57 14.47 -4.53
C ALA A 291 26.66 12.95 -4.59
N ALA A 292 26.45 12.39 -5.79
CA ALA A 292 26.66 10.96 -6.00
C ALA A 292 28.12 10.60 -5.70
N ASN A 293 28.34 9.83 -4.65
CA ASN A 293 29.66 9.29 -4.31
C ASN A 293 29.95 8.00 -5.12
N ASP A 294 31.19 7.51 -5.04
CA ASP A 294 31.59 6.34 -5.84
C ASP A 294 30.90 5.06 -5.41
N GLU A 295 30.49 4.94 -4.15
CA GLU A 295 29.74 3.78 -3.65
C GLU A 295 28.32 3.74 -4.19
N LEU A 296 27.62 4.88 -4.20
CA LEU A 296 26.30 5.00 -4.80
C LEU A 296 26.37 4.72 -6.31
N VAL A 297 27.35 5.31 -7.01
CA VAL A 297 27.53 5.07 -8.45
C VAL A 297 27.78 3.59 -8.72
N LYS A 298 28.64 2.96 -7.95
CA LYS A 298 28.94 1.52 -8.05
C LYS A 298 27.68 0.69 -7.78
N ALA A 299 26.92 1.02 -6.73
CA ALA A 299 25.70 0.32 -6.38
C ALA A 299 24.64 0.41 -7.49
N LEU A 300 24.39 1.62 -8.01
CA LEU A 300 23.40 1.85 -9.06
C LEU A 300 23.80 1.27 -10.43
N ASN A 301 25.10 1.15 -10.70
CA ASN A 301 25.61 0.52 -11.92
C ASN A 301 25.87 -0.99 -11.76
N THR A 302 25.77 -1.54 -10.56
CA THR A 302 25.87 -2.98 -10.35
C THR A 302 24.57 -3.60 -10.88
N ILE A 303 24.67 -4.32 -11.99
CA ILE A 303 23.60 -5.18 -12.47
C ILE A 303 23.46 -6.28 -11.41
N ILE A 304 22.31 -6.30 -10.75
CA ILE A 304 21.94 -7.44 -9.92
C ILE A 304 21.83 -8.61 -10.88
N ASP A 305 22.88 -9.41 -10.95
CA ASP A 305 22.83 -10.66 -11.70
C ASP A 305 21.83 -11.54 -10.95
N SER A 306 20.59 -11.52 -11.42
CA SER A 306 19.61 -12.47 -10.91
C SER A 306 20.18 -13.83 -11.24
N GLU A 307 20.64 -14.54 -10.24
CA GLU A 307 21.29 -15.87 -10.34
C GLU A 307 20.46 -16.88 -11.13
N LYS A 308 19.20 -16.55 -11.36
CA LYS A 308 18.28 -17.34 -12.17
C LYS A 308 17.83 -16.50 -13.36
N LYS A 309 18.53 -16.67 -14.46
CA LYS A 309 18.03 -16.23 -15.77
C LYS A 309 16.74 -17.01 -16.03
N GLY A 310 15.61 -16.34 -15.96
CA GLY A 310 14.36 -16.91 -16.44
C GLY A 310 14.49 -17.32 -17.90
N THR A 311 13.73 -18.30 -18.34
CA THR A 311 13.60 -18.59 -19.76
C THR A 311 13.01 -17.34 -20.42
N MET A 312 13.68 -16.84 -21.46
CA MET A 312 13.11 -15.73 -22.24
C MET A 312 11.77 -16.17 -22.78
N PRO A 313 10.71 -15.36 -22.60
CA PRO A 313 9.43 -15.65 -23.21
C PRO A 313 9.56 -15.67 -24.74
N THR A 314 8.74 -16.46 -25.41
CA THR A 314 8.61 -16.39 -26.86
C THR A 314 8.06 -15.01 -27.22
N LEU A 315 8.66 -14.37 -28.22
CA LEU A 315 8.26 -13.05 -28.66
C LEU A 315 8.23 -12.98 -30.17
N GLY A 316 7.22 -12.28 -30.71
CA GLY A 316 7.12 -12.04 -32.15
C GLY A 316 6.76 -13.26 -32.97
N LYS A 317 6.07 -14.23 -32.39
CA LYS A 317 5.47 -15.35 -33.11
C LYS A 317 4.45 -14.81 -34.11
N GLU A 318 4.47 -15.30 -35.34
CA GLU A 318 3.44 -14.94 -36.31
C GLU A 318 2.09 -15.53 -35.90
N GLY A 319 1.04 -14.72 -35.94
CA GLY A 319 -0.30 -15.13 -35.59
C GLY A 319 -1.34 -14.04 -35.87
N GLU A 320 -2.60 -14.42 -35.84
CA GLU A 320 -3.74 -13.54 -36.11
C GLU A 320 -4.54 -13.17 -34.85
N LEU A 321 -4.00 -13.48 -33.67
CA LEU A 321 -4.67 -13.14 -32.41
C LEU A 321 -4.62 -11.62 -32.21
N THR A 322 -5.72 -11.07 -31.75
CA THR A 322 -5.81 -9.66 -31.33
C THR A 322 -6.35 -9.57 -29.93
N LEU A 323 -6.08 -8.48 -29.26
CA LEU A 323 -6.62 -8.21 -27.93
C LEU A 323 -8.16 -8.24 -27.92
N ALA A 324 -8.79 -7.87 -29.05
CA ALA A 324 -10.24 -7.91 -29.19
C ALA A 324 -10.84 -9.32 -29.05
N HIS A 325 -10.10 -10.36 -29.41
CA HIS A 325 -10.53 -11.75 -29.23
C HIS A 325 -10.65 -12.15 -27.75
N PHE A 326 -9.92 -11.48 -26.85
CA PHE A 326 -9.85 -11.79 -25.43
C PHE A 326 -10.70 -10.86 -24.54
N ILE A 327 -11.54 -9.99 -25.13
CA ILE A 327 -12.44 -9.13 -24.34
C ILE A 327 -13.37 -10.01 -23.50
N GLY A 328 -13.32 -9.80 -22.17
CA GLY A 328 -14.14 -10.55 -21.20
C GLY A 328 -13.61 -11.95 -20.86
N VAL A 329 -12.46 -12.36 -21.41
CA VAL A 329 -11.83 -13.65 -21.09
C VAL A 329 -10.96 -13.49 -19.84
N PRO A 330 -11.14 -14.30 -18.78
CA PRO A 330 -10.23 -14.30 -17.61
C PRO A 330 -8.78 -14.60 -18.01
N LEU A 331 -7.80 -14.14 -17.21
CA LEU A 331 -6.37 -14.34 -17.51
C LEU A 331 -5.93 -15.81 -17.57
N ASP A 332 -6.64 -16.69 -16.90
CA ASP A 332 -6.48 -18.15 -16.93
C ASP A 332 -7.40 -18.83 -17.95
N GLY A 333 -8.18 -18.04 -18.69
CA GLY A 333 -9.13 -18.51 -19.67
C GLY A 333 -8.54 -18.72 -21.06
N SER A 334 -9.34 -19.29 -21.95
CA SER A 334 -9.00 -19.54 -23.35
C SER A 334 -10.14 -19.21 -24.28
N ILE A 335 -9.85 -19.04 -25.57
CA ILE A 335 -10.81 -18.83 -26.65
C ILE A 335 -10.63 -19.88 -27.74
N THR A 336 -11.69 -20.20 -28.44
CA THR A 336 -11.63 -21.05 -29.64
C THR A 336 -12.07 -20.22 -30.85
N LEU A 337 -11.18 -20.08 -31.82
CA LEU A 337 -11.46 -19.36 -33.04
C LEU A 337 -12.19 -20.25 -34.08
N GLN A 338 -12.66 -19.64 -35.19
CA GLN A 338 -13.39 -20.34 -36.24
C GLN A 338 -12.60 -21.46 -36.94
N ASN A 339 -11.27 -21.41 -36.82
CA ASN A 339 -10.37 -22.48 -37.29
C ASN A 339 -10.41 -23.73 -36.40
N GLY A 340 -11.17 -23.72 -35.29
CA GLY A 340 -11.27 -24.80 -34.34
C GLY A 340 -10.10 -24.91 -33.35
N GLN A 341 -9.15 -24.02 -33.42
CA GLN A 341 -8.00 -23.99 -32.48
C GLN A 341 -8.33 -23.18 -31.24
N THR A 342 -7.84 -23.65 -30.09
CA THR A 342 -7.99 -22.98 -28.81
C THR A 342 -6.70 -22.25 -28.47
N TYR A 343 -6.83 -21.02 -27.99
CA TYR A 343 -5.74 -20.13 -27.67
C TYR A 343 -5.90 -19.55 -26.28
N THR A 344 -4.78 -19.29 -25.62
CA THR A 344 -4.66 -18.67 -24.31
C THR A 344 -4.13 -17.24 -24.41
N TRP A 345 -4.10 -16.54 -23.28
CA TRP A 345 -3.41 -15.25 -23.19
C TRP A 345 -1.91 -15.36 -23.50
N ASP A 346 -1.28 -16.49 -23.17
CA ASP A 346 0.14 -16.71 -23.49
C ASP A 346 0.36 -16.77 -24.99
N ASP A 347 -0.54 -17.40 -25.74
CA ASP A 347 -0.46 -17.41 -27.21
C ASP A 347 -0.59 -16.01 -27.82
N LEU A 348 -1.42 -15.13 -27.23
CA LEU A 348 -1.49 -13.73 -27.64
C LEU A 348 -0.20 -12.99 -27.29
N MET A 349 0.35 -13.21 -26.10
CA MET A 349 1.59 -12.57 -25.64
C MET A 349 2.79 -13.00 -26.48
N ASP A 350 2.84 -14.24 -26.94
CA ASP A 350 3.88 -14.75 -27.83
C ASP A 350 3.98 -13.95 -29.16
N GLN A 351 2.88 -13.31 -29.60
CA GLN A 351 2.89 -12.48 -30.82
C GLN A 351 3.50 -11.10 -30.61
N VAL A 352 3.58 -10.61 -29.36
CA VAL A 352 4.13 -9.28 -29.06
C VAL A 352 5.60 -9.23 -29.44
N LYS A 353 5.97 -8.23 -30.24
CA LYS A 353 7.36 -8.05 -30.64
C LYS A 353 8.17 -7.38 -29.55
N PHE A 354 9.43 -7.76 -29.40
CA PHE A 354 10.32 -7.22 -28.37
C PHE A 354 10.39 -5.68 -28.37
N ASN A 355 10.44 -5.06 -29.56
CA ASN A 355 10.49 -3.61 -29.68
C ASN A 355 9.16 -2.91 -29.30
N GLU A 356 8.03 -3.60 -29.41
CA GLU A 356 6.73 -3.09 -28.96
C GLU A 356 6.63 -3.19 -27.44
N MET A 357 7.05 -4.31 -26.87
CA MET A 357 7.11 -4.51 -25.44
C MET A 357 8.02 -3.48 -24.75
N THR A 358 9.21 -3.24 -25.28
CA THR A 358 10.15 -2.24 -24.74
C THR A 358 9.59 -0.82 -24.83
N LYS A 359 8.84 -0.50 -25.88
CA LYS A 359 8.16 0.80 -26.01
C LYS A 359 7.01 0.92 -25.00
N LEU A 360 6.23 -0.15 -24.83
CA LEU A 360 5.15 -0.16 -23.87
C LEU A 360 5.67 0.08 -22.45
N ILE A 361 6.78 -0.56 -22.06
CA ILE A 361 7.38 -0.43 -20.72
C ILE A 361 8.12 0.89 -20.55
N GLY A 362 8.92 1.29 -21.55
CA GLY A 362 9.87 2.39 -21.41
C GLY A 362 9.41 3.75 -21.91
N GLN A 363 8.34 3.85 -22.69
CA GLN A 363 7.89 5.10 -23.31
C GLN A 363 6.45 5.51 -22.97
N THR A 364 5.80 4.75 -22.11
CA THR A 364 4.40 5.01 -21.73
C THR A 364 4.32 5.95 -20.52
N TYR A 365 4.47 7.27 -20.76
CA TYR A 365 4.32 8.27 -19.69
C TYR A 365 2.87 8.71 -19.47
N HIS A 366 2.12 8.95 -20.54
CA HIS A 366 0.77 9.51 -20.50
C HIS A 366 -0.25 8.70 -21.30
N ALA A 367 0.21 7.92 -22.25
CA ALA A 367 -0.63 7.04 -23.05
C ALA A 367 0.15 5.79 -23.44
N PRO A 368 -0.45 4.59 -23.40
CA PRO A 368 0.22 3.38 -23.85
C PRO A 368 0.57 3.47 -25.34
N ALA A 369 1.77 3.00 -25.69
CA ALA A 369 2.14 2.85 -27.08
C ALA A 369 1.30 1.76 -27.75
N ALA A 370 0.95 1.94 -29.01
CA ALA A 370 0.24 0.93 -29.75
C ALA A 370 1.08 -0.35 -29.91
N VAL A 371 0.47 -1.50 -29.61
CA VAL A 371 1.09 -2.82 -29.78
C VAL A 371 0.48 -3.46 -31.01
N LYS A 372 1.00 -3.09 -32.19
CA LYS A 372 0.43 -3.44 -33.49
C LYS A 372 0.38 -4.93 -33.80
N SER A 373 1.25 -5.72 -33.15
CA SER A 373 1.30 -7.18 -33.35
C SER A 373 0.10 -7.92 -32.74
N VAL A 374 -0.67 -7.26 -31.88
CA VAL A 374 -1.87 -7.84 -31.21
C VAL A 374 -3.13 -6.97 -31.38
N GLY A 375 -3.11 -5.98 -32.26
CA GLY A 375 -4.23 -5.14 -32.66
C GLY A 375 -4.39 -3.85 -31.90
#